data_e54f1c3d5eab313181165523584a0ef4
#
_entry.id   e54f1c3d5eab313181165523584a0ef4
#
_cell.length_a   1.000
_cell.length_b   1.000
_cell.length_c   1.000
_cell.angle_alpha   90.00
_cell.angle_beta   90.00
_cell.angle_gamma   90.00
#
_symmetry.space_group_name_H-M   'P 1'
#
loop_
_entity.id
_entity.type
_entity.pdbx_description
1 polymer ?
#
loop_
_entity_poly.entity_id
_entity_poly.type
_entity_poly.pdbx_seq_one_letter_code
_entity_poly.pdbx_strand_id
1 'polypeptide(L)'
;MRLLHTADWHLGRIFHGVHLTEDQAHVLDELVRLIADVRPDAVLVAGDVFDRAVPPQEAVALLDDVLSRIVLGLEVPVVLVAGNHDSPERLAFGAEMLARSRLHVAGRVEAAPRAVVLEDAHGPVEIWPVPFLEPAVVREALGEGEIHDQRAALAAMLDRVRAAATPGRRQVLVAHAAVAGCATSESERPLAIGGAETVEPALLEGFHYVALGHLHRPQAAGAAHVRYAGSLLKYSFSEIDHVKSVTLVELDRTGRCRTEAIPLAPRRDLRRIEGRIAEIEARGPEGASEDYLLVRLLDEGPVVDPMGRLRRIYPNVLHIERPRWTPQADGAARPDVHRRLSDEDLFAAFYEQMTGEALDAEAREALREVLDALR
;
A
#
# COMPACT_ATOMS: atom_id res chain seq x y z
N MET A 1 -11.42 -18.83 -18.63
CA MET A 1 -10.20 -17.99 -18.57
C MET A 1 -9.69 -17.94 -17.15
N ARG A 2 -8.39 -18.10 -16.97
CA ARG A 2 -7.72 -18.00 -15.67
C ARG A 2 -6.90 -16.71 -15.64
N LEU A 3 -7.11 -15.86 -14.65
CA LEU A 3 -6.39 -14.60 -14.52
C LEU A 3 -5.71 -14.58 -13.14
N LEU A 4 -4.54 -13.99 -13.06
CA LEU A 4 -3.85 -13.73 -11.78
C LEU A 4 -3.88 -12.23 -11.53
N HIS A 5 -4.55 -11.81 -10.46
CA HIS A 5 -4.69 -10.40 -10.08
C HIS A 5 -3.76 -10.06 -8.92
N THR A 6 -2.96 -9.03 -9.11
CA THR A 6 -2.06 -8.41 -8.15
C THR A 6 -2.14 -6.89 -8.24
N ALA A 7 -1.71 -6.14 -7.22
CA ALA A 7 -1.74 -4.68 -7.18
C ALA A 7 -0.73 -4.15 -6.16
N ASP A 8 -0.57 -2.85 -6.12
CA ASP A 8 0.06 -2.09 -5.04
C ASP A 8 1.46 -2.62 -4.68
N TRP A 9 2.31 -2.75 -5.73
CA TRP A 9 3.68 -3.26 -5.58
C TRP A 9 4.59 -2.26 -4.85
N HIS A 10 4.36 -0.95 -5.06
CA HIS A 10 5.11 0.15 -4.46
C HIS A 10 6.62 -0.03 -4.55
N LEU A 11 7.13 -0.40 -5.72
CA LEU A 11 8.56 -0.64 -5.93
C LEU A 11 9.40 0.58 -5.55
N GLY A 12 10.45 0.35 -4.76
CA GLY A 12 11.29 1.39 -4.22
C GLY A 12 10.78 2.03 -2.93
N ARG A 13 9.81 1.39 -2.24
CA ARG A 13 9.31 1.82 -0.93
C ARG A 13 10.40 1.84 0.12
N ILE A 14 10.38 2.92 0.92
CA ILE A 14 11.20 3.04 2.13
C ILE A 14 10.26 3.00 3.33
N PHE A 15 10.47 2.06 4.25
CA PHE A 15 9.68 1.90 5.47
C PHE A 15 10.56 2.09 6.71
N HIS A 16 10.27 3.12 7.51
CA HIS A 16 11.09 3.49 8.68
C HIS A 16 12.60 3.57 8.39
N GLY A 17 12.97 4.13 7.23
CA GLY A 17 14.37 4.26 6.81
C GLY A 17 14.99 3.02 6.19
N VAL A 18 14.24 1.91 6.09
CA VAL A 18 14.68 0.67 5.43
C VAL A 18 14.18 0.64 3.99
N HIS A 19 15.09 0.42 3.04
CA HIS A 19 14.74 0.18 1.64
C HIS A 19 14.21 -1.25 1.49
N LEU A 20 12.98 -1.41 1.01
CA LEU A 20 12.34 -2.72 0.87
C LEU A 20 12.64 -3.42 -0.46
N THR A 21 13.54 -2.89 -1.29
CA THR A 21 13.80 -3.41 -2.65
C THR A 21 14.18 -4.89 -2.66
N GLU A 22 15.00 -5.35 -1.70
CA GLU A 22 15.36 -6.77 -1.60
C GLU A 22 14.17 -7.67 -1.20
N ASP A 23 13.32 -7.20 -0.28
CA ASP A 23 12.11 -7.92 0.13
C ASP A 23 11.08 -7.94 -1.00
N GLN A 24 10.99 -6.84 -1.76
CA GLN A 24 10.16 -6.74 -2.97
C GLN A 24 10.66 -7.68 -4.08
N ALA A 25 11.96 -7.75 -4.31
CA ALA A 25 12.55 -8.69 -5.26
C ALA A 25 12.23 -10.15 -4.88
N HIS A 26 12.35 -10.50 -3.59
CA HIS A 26 12.05 -11.84 -3.10
C HIS A 26 10.59 -12.26 -3.37
N VAL A 27 9.62 -11.39 -3.01
CA VAL A 27 8.20 -11.71 -3.20
C VAL A 27 7.79 -11.70 -4.67
N LEU A 28 8.44 -10.88 -5.51
CA LEU A 28 8.23 -10.90 -6.96
C LEU A 28 8.83 -12.14 -7.63
N ASP A 29 9.95 -12.66 -7.11
CA ASP A 29 10.48 -13.96 -7.52
C ASP A 29 9.51 -15.10 -7.20
N GLU A 30 8.86 -15.03 -6.04
CA GLU A 30 7.80 -15.97 -5.67
C GLU A 30 6.59 -15.84 -6.61
N LEU A 31 6.17 -14.61 -6.91
CA LEU A 31 5.11 -14.34 -7.87
C LEU A 31 5.40 -14.92 -9.25
N VAL A 32 6.62 -14.74 -9.78
CA VAL A 32 7.01 -15.32 -11.08
C VAL A 32 6.98 -16.84 -11.07
N ARG A 33 7.45 -17.47 -9.97
CA ARG A 33 7.35 -18.94 -9.80
C ARG A 33 5.88 -19.40 -9.76
N LEU A 34 5.05 -18.69 -9.01
CA LEU A 34 3.61 -18.96 -8.96
C LEU A 34 2.94 -18.86 -10.34
N ILE A 35 3.29 -17.83 -11.14
CA ILE A 35 2.80 -17.68 -12.51
C ILE A 35 3.20 -18.88 -13.38
N ALA A 36 4.45 -19.36 -13.25
CA ALA A 36 4.93 -20.53 -13.98
C ALA A 36 4.15 -21.81 -13.60
N ASP A 37 3.81 -21.97 -12.33
CA ASP A 37 3.06 -23.15 -11.84
C ASP A 37 1.58 -23.10 -12.21
N VAL A 38 0.93 -21.93 -12.00
CA VAL A 38 -0.51 -21.73 -12.23
C VAL A 38 -0.82 -21.59 -13.73
N ARG A 39 0.09 -21.01 -14.51
CA ARG A 39 -0.06 -20.71 -15.95
C ARG A 39 -1.38 -20.00 -16.25
N PRO A 40 -1.58 -18.79 -15.73
CA PRO A 40 -2.77 -18.01 -16.04
C PRO A 40 -2.75 -17.56 -17.51
N ASP A 41 -3.93 -17.31 -18.08
CA ASP A 41 -4.08 -16.74 -19.41
C ASP A 41 -3.62 -15.27 -19.47
N ALA A 42 -3.64 -14.56 -18.33
CA ALA A 42 -3.04 -13.23 -18.16
C ALA A 42 -2.79 -12.89 -16.69
N VAL A 43 -1.86 -11.94 -16.46
CA VAL A 43 -1.66 -11.28 -15.17
C VAL A 43 -2.26 -9.87 -15.25
N LEU A 44 -3.04 -9.51 -14.22
CA LEU A 44 -3.64 -8.18 -14.05
C LEU A 44 -2.91 -7.45 -12.93
N VAL A 45 -2.33 -6.28 -13.21
CA VAL A 45 -1.64 -5.43 -12.24
C VAL A 45 -2.44 -4.15 -12.07
N ALA A 46 -3.17 -4.04 -10.95
CA ALA A 46 -4.15 -2.99 -10.75
C ALA A 46 -3.58 -1.72 -10.08
N GLY A 47 -2.45 -1.22 -10.58
CA GLY A 47 -1.89 0.08 -10.22
C GLY A 47 -0.92 0.07 -9.05
N ASP A 48 -0.39 1.26 -8.74
CA ASP A 48 0.64 1.54 -7.74
C ASP A 48 1.85 0.61 -7.88
N VAL A 49 2.39 0.58 -9.11
CA VAL A 49 3.57 -0.20 -9.46
C VAL A 49 4.80 0.34 -8.74
N PHE A 50 4.97 1.67 -8.76
CA PHE A 50 6.03 2.36 -8.06
C PHE A 50 5.51 3.10 -6.82
N ASP A 51 6.36 3.24 -5.80
CA ASP A 51 6.04 3.99 -4.57
C ASP A 51 5.90 5.50 -4.80
N ARG A 52 6.49 6.01 -5.88
CA ARG A 52 6.48 7.43 -6.26
C ARG A 52 6.63 7.62 -7.76
N ALA A 53 6.11 8.76 -8.26
CA ALA A 53 6.14 9.13 -9.66
C ALA A 53 7.55 9.21 -10.29
N VAL A 54 8.59 9.42 -9.48
CA VAL A 54 10.00 9.34 -9.88
C VAL A 54 10.66 8.21 -9.06
N PRO A 55 10.59 6.97 -9.56
CA PRO A 55 11.14 5.81 -8.86
C PRO A 55 12.67 5.82 -8.86
N PRO A 56 13.33 5.20 -7.87
CA PRO A 56 14.76 4.96 -7.90
C PRO A 56 15.13 3.95 -8.99
N GLN A 57 16.39 3.98 -9.43
CA GLN A 57 16.85 3.16 -10.56
C GLN A 57 16.68 1.65 -10.32
N GLU A 58 16.95 1.19 -9.10
CA GLU A 58 16.81 -0.21 -8.69
C GLU A 58 15.34 -0.68 -8.75
N ALA A 59 14.36 0.18 -8.49
CA ALA A 59 12.96 -0.16 -8.64
C ALA A 59 12.57 -0.31 -10.12
N VAL A 60 13.10 0.55 -10.98
CA VAL A 60 12.89 0.45 -12.44
C VAL A 60 13.51 -0.83 -12.99
N ALA A 61 14.74 -1.15 -12.58
CA ALA A 61 15.42 -2.38 -12.99
C ALA A 61 14.68 -3.64 -12.51
N LEU A 62 14.13 -3.62 -11.28
CA LEU A 62 13.34 -4.71 -10.75
C LEU A 62 12.05 -4.92 -11.54
N LEU A 63 11.34 -3.84 -11.89
CA LEU A 63 10.15 -3.92 -12.73
C LEU A 63 10.46 -4.51 -14.10
N ASP A 64 11.52 -4.03 -14.74
CA ASP A 64 11.97 -4.51 -16.07
C ASP A 64 12.29 -6.01 -16.04
N ASP A 65 13.05 -6.48 -15.05
CA ASP A 65 13.37 -7.91 -14.87
C ASP A 65 12.11 -8.76 -14.73
N VAL A 66 11.22 -8.38 -13.81
CA VAL A 66 10.02 -9.16 -13.50
C VAL A 66 9.07 -9.22 -14.70
N LEU A 67 8.80 -8.08 -15.36
CA LEU A 67 7.94 -8.04 -16.55
C LEU A 67 8.55 -8.83 -17.71
N SER A 68 9.86 -8.73 -17.92
CA SER A 68 10.57 -9.50 -18.96
C SER A 68 10.47 -11.00 -18.70
N ARG A 69 10.63 -11.45 -17.46
CA ARG A 69 10.49 -12.87 -17.10
C ARG A 69 9.07 -13.38 -17.32
N ILE A 70 8.04 -12.58 -16.97
CA ILE A 70 6.64 -12.97 -17.16
C ILE A 70 6.28 -12.98 -18.67
N VAL A 71 6.55 -11.88 -19.35
CA VAL A 71 6.06 -11.67 -20.73
C VAL A 71 6.89 -12.43 -21.77
N LEU A 72 8.23 -12.37 -21.66
CA LEU A 72 9.14 -13.01 -22.61
C LEU A 72 9.53 -14.41 -22.18
N GLY A 73 9.75 -14.63 -20.88
CA GLY A 73 10.18 -15.92 -20.35
C GLY A 73 9.05 -16.94 -20.22
N LEU A 74 7.91 -16.53 -19.65
CA LEU A 74 6.74 -17.39 -19.47
C LEU A 74 5.68 -17.25 -20.56
N GLU A 75 5.82 -16.27 -21.44
CA GLU A 75 4.88 -15.93 -22.52
C GLU A 75 3.45 -15.60 -22.02
N VAL A 76 3.32 -15.12 -20.77
CA VAL A 76 2.04 -14.75 -20.16
C VAL A 76 1.77 -13.27 -20.41
N PRO A 77 0.61 -12.91 -21.01
CA PRO A 77 0.21 -11.52 -21.18
C PRO A 77 0.08 -10.79 -19.83
N VAL A 78 0.46 -9.51 -19.81
CA VAL A 78 0.26 -8.64 -18.65
C VAL A 78 -0.60 -7.46 -19.04
N VAL A 79 -1.64 -7.17 -18.25
CA VAL A 79 -2.43 -5.95 -18.34
C VAL A 79 -2.19 -5.15 -17.07
N LEU A 80 -1.59 -3.96 -17.24
CA LEU A 80 -1.11 -3.12 -16.14
C LEU A 80 -1.74 -1.73 -16.27
N VAL A 81 -2.27 -1.19 -15.15
CA VAL A 81 -2.77 0.18 -15.09
C VAL A 81 -1.91 1.02 -14.16
N ALA A 82 -1.88 2.34 -14.35
CA ALA A 82 -1.25 3.25 -13.40
C ALA A 82 -2.16 3.46 -12.17
N GLY A 83 -1.56 3.50 -10.99
CA GLY A 83 -2.19 3.95 -9.76
C GLY A 83 -1.91 5.43 -9.47
N ASN A 84 -2.31 5.89 -8.27
CA ASN A 84 -2.14 7.29 -7.86
C ASN A 84 -0.71 7.65 -7.42
N HIS A 85 0.15 6.67 -7.18
CA HIS A 85 1.57 6.86 -6.90
C HIS A 85 2.42 6.91 -8.18
N ASP A 86 1.94 6.31 -9.26
CA ASP A 86 2.65 6.21 -10.52
C ASP A 86 2.68 7.55 -11.29
N SER A 87 3.65 7.70 -12.19
CA SER A 87 3.60 8.72 -13.25
C SER A 87 2.95 8.12 -14.49
N PRO A 88 1.76 8.59 -14.89
CA PRO A 88 1.06 8.08 -16.07
C PRO A 88 1.92 8.08 -17.33
N GLU A 89 2.69 9.17 -17.57
CA GLU A 89 3.52 9.34 -18.76
C GLU A 89 4.73 8.42 -18.78
N ARG A 90 5.37 8.24 -17.60
CA ARG A 90 6.56 7.37 -17.47
C ARG A 90 6.18 5.91 -17.63
N LEU A 91 5.08 5.50 -16.99
CA LEU A 91 4.61 4.13 -17.07
C LEU A 91 4.11 3.78 -18.48
N ALA A 92 3.45 4.74 -19.17
CA ALA A 92 2.97 4.56 -20.53
C ALA A 92 4.07 4.73 -21.61
N PHE A 93 5.34 4.95 -21.22
CA PHE A 93 6.41 5.08 -22.21
C PHE A 93 6.55 3.79 -23.03
N GLY A 94 6.42 3.90 -24.35
CA GLY A 94 6.52 2.76 -25.26
C GLY A 94 5.33 1.78 -25.22
N ALA A 95 4.20 2.10 -24.58
CA ALA A 95 3.06 1.21 -24.40
C ALA A 95 2.56 0.54 -25.69
N GLU A 96 2.49 1.27 -26.81
CA GLU A 96 2.08 0.70 -28.11
C GLU A 96 3.09 -0.35 -28.65
N MET A 97 4.39 -0.15 -28.39
CA MET A 97 5.41 -1.14 -28.76
C MET A 97 5.35 -2.36 -27.84
N LEU A 98 5.19 -2.14 -26.55
CA LEU A 98 5.10 -3.18 -25.53
C LEU A 98 3.86 -4.06 -25.72
N ALA A 99 2.74 -3.48 -26.17
CA ALA A 99 1.52 -4.23 -26.49
C ALA A 99 1.73 -5.32 -27.53
N ARG A 100 2.65 -5.12 -28.49
CA ARG A 100 3.03 -6.15 -29.47
C ARG A 100 3.71 -7.37 -28.83
N SER A 101 4.32 -7.17 -27.69
CA SER A 101 4.90 -8.24 -26.86
C SER A 101 3.96 -8.72 -25.77
N ARG A 102 2.66 -8.40 -25.83
CA ARG A 102 1.62 -8.77 -24.85
C ARG A 102 1.78 -8.08 -23.47
N LEU A 103 2.51 -6.99 -23.39
CA LEU A 103 2.53 -6.10 -22.23
C LEU A 103 1.65 -4.90 -22.51
N HIS A 104 0.44 -4.90 -21.98
CA HIS A 104 -0.55 -3.85 -22.17
C HIS A 104 -0.52 -2.89 -20.99
N VAL A 105 -0.06 -1.67 -21.21
CA VAL A 105 0.09 -0.66 -20.15
C VAL A 105 -0.90 0.48 -20.39
N ALA A 106 -1.83 0.69 -19.49
CA ALA A 106 -2.72 1.85 -19.46
C ALA A 106 -2.26 2.82 -18.36
N GLY A 107 -1.34 3.72 -18.73
CA GLY A 107 -0.84 4.76 -17.82
C GLY A 107 -1.71 6.01 -17.84
N ARG A 108 -2.15 6.44 -19.05
CA ARG A 108 -2.88 7.70 -19.25
C ARG A 108 -4.38 7.50 -19.34
N VAL A 109 -5.11 8.55 -18.98
CA VAL A 109 -6.56 8.62 -19.25
C VAL A 109 -6.78 8.82 -20.74
N GLU A 110 -7.53 7.90 -21.37
CA GLU A 110 -7.92 7.99 -22.77
C GLU A 110 -9.43 8.27 -22.89
N ALA A 111 -9.81 9.24 -23.72
CA ALA A 111 -11.21 9.56 -23.96
C ALA A 111 -12.01 8.40 -24.61
N ALA A 112 -11.31 7.54 -25.36
CA ALA A 112 -11.87 6.35 -25.98
C ALA A 112 -11.18 5.10 -25.38
N PRO A 113 -11.73 4.50 -24.32
CA PRO A 113 -11.14 3.31 -23.69
C PRO A 113 -11.12 2.13 -24.68
N ARG A 114 -10.05 1.35 -24.62
CA ARG A 114 -9.85 0.17 -25.49
C ARG A 114 -9.67 -1.08 -24.63
N ALA A 115 -10.45 -2.12 -24.96
CA ALA A 115 -10.27 -3.41 -24.33
C ALA A 115 -9.02 -4.12 -24.86
N VAL A 116 -8.32 -4.81 -23.96
CA VAL A 116 -7.42 -5.91 -24.32
C VAL A 116 -8.27 -7.15 -24.49
N VAL A 117 -8.32 -7.69 -25.70
CA VAL A 117 -9.13 -8.87 -26.02
C VAL A 117 -8.24 -10.11 -25.98
N LEU A 118 -8.54 -11.03 -25.07
CA LEU A 118 -7.91 -12.35 -24.98
C LEU A 118 -8.94 -13.42 -25.29
N GLU A 119 -8.50 -14.56 -25.81
CA GLU A 119 -9.38 -15.68 -26.15
C GLU A 119 -9.02 -16.93 -25.35
N ASP A 120 -10.03 -17.66 -24.93
CA ASP A 120 -9.91 -19.01 -24.39
C ASP A 120 -10.82 -19.99 -25.14
N ALA A 121 -10.89 -21.23 -24.70
CA ALA A 121 -11.75 -22.27 -25.30
C ALA A 121 -13.26 -21.89 -25.34
N HIS A 122 -13.66 -20.83 -24.61
CA HIS A 122 -15.05 -20.36 -24.52
C HIS A 122 -15.29 -19.04 -25.27
N GLY A 123 -14.31 -18.57 -26.04
CA GLY A 123 -14.37 -17.34 -26.83
C GLY A 123 -13.73 -16.14 -26.13
N PRO A 124 -13.95 -14.92 -26.66
CA PRO A 124 -13.26 -13.73 -26.23
C PRO A 124 -13.69 -13.24 -24.84
N VAL A 125 -12.71 -12.65 -24.15
CA VAL A 125 -12.87 -11.87 -22.93
C VAL A 125 -12.30 -10.48 -23.19
N GLU A 126 -13.08 -9.44 -22.89
CA GLU A 126 -12.66 -8.06 -22.96
C GLU A 126 -12.16 -7.60 -21.59
N ILE A 127 -10.89 -7.25 -21.50
CA ILE A 127 -10.26 -6.72 -20.29
C ILE A 127 -10.11 -5.21 -20.49
N TRP A 128 -10.75 -4.44 -19.63
CA TRP A 128 -10.79 -2.97 -19.69
C TRP A 128 -9.81 -2.37 -18.68
N PRO A 129 -8.63 -1.93 -19.09
CA PRO A 129 -7.67 -1.27 -18.22
C PRO A 129 -8.05 0.20 -18.04
N VAL A 130 -8.40 0.58 -16.83
CA VAL A 130 -8.73 1.95 -16.42
C VAL A 130 -7.71 2.39 -15.37
N PRO A 131 -6.80 3.32 -15.68
CA PRO A 131 -5.83 3.82 -14.73
C PRO A 131 -6.50 4.64 -13.63
N PHE A 132 -5.73 5.07 -12.63
CA PHE A 132 -6.18 6.06 -11.66
C PHE A 132 -6.70 7.31 -12.37
N LEU A 133 -7.87 7.77 -11.99
CA LEU A 133 -8.59 8.85 -12.65
C LEU A 133 -8.53 10.14 -11.82
N GLU A 134 -7.48 10.94 -12.00
CA GLU A 134 -7.43 12.30 -11.45
C GLU A 134 -8.59 13.14 -12.03
N PRO A 135 -9.52 13.67 -11.22
CA PRO A 135 -10.73 14.34 -11.75
C PRO A 135 -10.42 15.48 -12.73
N ALA A 136 -9.35 16.26 -12.47
CA ALA A 136 -8.94 17.35 -13.34
C ALA A 136 -8.48 16.84 -14.71
N VAL A 137 -7.71 15.76 -14.74
CA VAL A 137 -7.21 15.12 -15.97
C VAL A 137 -8.34 14.49 -16.76
N VAL A 138 -9.28 13.81 -16.07
CA VAL A 138 -10.45 13.20 -16.73
C VAL A 138 -11.35 14.28 -17.33
N ARG A 139 -11.60 15.36 -16.61
CA ARG A 139 -12.37 16.51 -17.10
C ARG A 139 -11.78 17.07 -18.38
N GLU A 140 -10.46 17.26 -18.43
CA GLU A 140 -9.77 17.77 -19.62
C GLU A 140 -9.84 16.76 -20.77
N ALA A 141 -9.50 15.49 -20.50
CA ALA A 141 -9.46 14.43 -21.52
C ALA A 141 -10.84 14.17 -22.15
N LEU A 142 -11.93 14.25 -21.36
CA LEU A 142 -13.28 14.00 -21.83
C LEU A 142 -13.99 15.25 -22.34
N GLY A 143 -13.48 16.44 -22.03
CA GLY A 143 -14.15 17.72 -22.35
C GLY A 143 -15.45 17.95 -21.55
N GLU A 144 -15.59 17.34 -20.35
CA GLU A 144 -16.78 17.39 -19.53
C GLU A 144 -16.56 18.25 -18.28
N GLY A 145 -17.21 19.43 -18.20
CA GLY A 145 -17.02 20.41 -17.12
C GLY A 145 -17.45 19.98 -15.73
N GLU A 146 -18.36 19.01 -15.61
CA GLU A 146 -19.00 18.61 -14.35
C GLU A 146 -18.24 17.52 -13.57
N ILE A 147 -17.02 17.15 -14.00
CA ILE A 147 -16.20 16.13 -13.31
C ILE A 147 -15.38 16.83 -12.22
N HIS A 148 -15.80 16.72 -10.95
CA HIS A 148 -15.19 17.41 -9.83
C HIS A 148 -14.63 16.47 -8.73
N ASP A 149 -15.03 15.20 -8.74
CA ASP A 149 -14.61 14.20 -7.75
C ASP A 149 -14.31 12.83 -8.39
N GLN A 150 -13.81 11.90 -7.58
CA GLN A 150 -13.43 10.54 -8.00
C GLN A 150 -14.65 9.77 -8.53
N ARG A 151 -15.81 9.97 -7.92
CA ARG A 151 -17.06 9.31 -8.33
C ARG A 151 -17.46 9.73 -9.74
N ALA A 152 -17.52 11.04 -10.01
CA ALA A 152 -17.86 11.57 -11.33
C ALA A 152 -16.86 11.14 -12.40
N ALA A 153 -15.55 11.16 -12.08
CA ALA A 153 -14.50 10.71 -12.98
C ALA A 153 -14.63 9.23 -13.37
N LEU A 154 -14.84 8.36 -12.37
CA LEU A 154 -15.00 6.93 -12.61
C LEU A 154 -16.33 6.65 -13.36
N ALA A 155 -17.44 7.26 -12.98
CA ALA A 155 -18.73 7.10 -13.65
C ALA A 155 -18.63 7.47 -15.13
N ALA A 156 -18.09 8.64 -15.47
CA ALA A 156 -17.92 9.09 -16.85
C ALA A 156 -17.04 8.14 -17.68
N MET A 157 -15.98 7.60 -17.08
CA MET A 157 -15.11 6.62 -17.77
C MET A 157 -15.82 5.28 -17.96
N LEU A 158 -16.51 4.77 -16.92
CA LEU A 158 -17.22 3.48 -17.02
C LEU A 158 -18.40 3.54 -18.00
N ASP A 159 -19.05 4.67 -18.16
CA ASP A 159 -20.09 4.85 -19.19
C ASP A 159 -19.51 4.72 -20.60
N ARG A 160 -18.30 5.23 -20.84
CA ARG A 160 -17.57 5.03 -22.11
C ARG A 160 -17.14 3.58 -22.31
N VAL A 161 -16.65 2.93 -21.27
CA VAL A 161 -16.32 1.50 -21.29
C VAL A 161 -17.56 0.66 -21.66
N ARG A 162 -18.70 0.93 -21.00
CA ARG A 162 -19.96 0.21 -21.29
C ARG A 162 -20.46 0.46 -22.70
N ALA A 163 -20.33 1.70 -23.21
CA ALA A 163 -20.72 2.04 -24.56
C ALA A 163 -19.84 1.35 -25.63
N ALA A 164 -18.54 1.11 -25.33
CA ALA A 164 -17.60 0.44 -26.20
C ALA A 164 -17.63 -1.09 -26.08
N ALA A 165 -18.17 -1.63 -24.98
CA ALA A 165 -18.20 -3.04 -24.67
C ALA A 165 -19.09 -3.83 -25.68
N THR A 166 -18.60 -4.98 -26.13
CA THR A 166 -19.35 -5.84 -27.04
C THR A 166 -20.43 -6.62 -26.26
N PRO A 167 -21.72 -6.49 -26.59
CA PRO A 167 -22.77 -7.20 -25.91
C PRO A 167 -22.57 -8.72 -25.94
N GLY A 168 -22.78 -9.35 -24.78
CA GLY A 168 -22.68 -10.81 -24.65
C GLY A 168 -21.26 -11.37 -24.49
N ARG A 169 -20.22 -10.52 -24.58
CA ARG A 169 -18.84 -10.93 -24.23
C ARG A 169 -18.62 -10.89 -22.73
N ARG A 170 -17.72 -11.71 -22.26
CA ARG A 170 -17.24 -11.67 -20.87
C ARG A 170 -16.41 -10.40 -20.67
N GLN A 171 -16.69 -9.66 -19.60
CA GLN A 171 -16.10 -8.34 -19.31
C GLN A 171 -15.33 -8.39 -18.01
N VAL A 172 -14.09 -7.93 -18.03
CA VAL A 172 -13.22 -7.76 -16.86
C VAL A 172 -12.77 -6.31 -16.80
N LEU A 173 -12.89 -5.68 -15.64
CA LEU A 173 -12.36 -4.35 -15.37
C LEU A 173 -11.08 -4.48 -14.55
N VAL A 174 -10.05 -3.73 -14.91
CA VAL A 174 -8.86 -3.51 -14.08
C VAL A 174 -8.83 -2.01 -13.75
N ALA A 175 -8.91 -1.65 -12.48
CA ALA A 175 -9.00 -0.26 -12.07
C ALA A 175 -8.24 0.00 -10.77
N HIS A 176 -7.89 1.28 -10.56
CA HIS A 176 -7.25 1.74 -9.33
C HIS A 176 -8.14 2.83 -8.70
N ALA A 177 -8.86 2.49 -7.63
CA ALA A 177 -9.82 3.37 -6.98
C ALA A 177 -10.14 2.93 -5.56
N ALA A 178 -10.52 3.88 -4.69
CA ALA A 178 -11.03 3.61 -3.35
C ALA A 178 -12.53 3.37 -3.38
N VAL A 179 -13.00 2.20 -2.93
CA VAL A 179 -14.42 1.83 -2.86
C VAL A 179 -14.93 1.99 -1.44
N ALA A 180 -16.09 2.64 -1.30
CA ALA A 180 -16.72 2.90 -0.01
C ALA A 180 -17.04 1.60 0.74
N GLY A 181 -16.90 1.64 2.08
CA GLY A 181 -17.20 0.50 2.97
C GLY A 181 -16.11 -0.56 3.05
N CYS A 182 -14.96 -0.37 2.39
CA CYS A 182 -13.80 -1.24 2.50
C CYS A 182 -12.88 -0.82 3.65
N ALA A 183 -12.12 -1.79 4.19
CA ALA A 183 -11.12 -1.53 5.21
C ALA A 183 -9.88 -0.86 4.61
N THR A 184 -9.38 0.16 5.28
CA THR A 184 -8.20 0.94 4.88
C THR A 184 -7.02 0.67 5.80
N SER A 185 -5.81 1.04 5.37
CA SER A 185 -4.55 0.97 6.12
C SER A 185 -3.87 2.34 6.15
N GLU A 186 -2.99 2.55 7.11
CA GLU A 186 -2.24 3.83 7.25
C GLU A 186 -1.21 4.07 6.12
N SER A 187 -0.89 3.03 5.36
CA SER A 187 0.06 3.10 4.24
C SER A 187 -0.54 3.65 2.95
N GLU A 188 -1.86 3.66 2.85
CA GLU A 188 -2.60 4.17 1.68
C GLU A 188 -2.61 5.70 1.70
N ARG A 189 -2.39 6.29 0.53
CA ARG A 189 -2.42 7.75 0.41
C ARG A 189 -3.87 8.22 0.28
N PRO A 190 -4.33 9.18 1.11
CA PRO A 190 -5.62 9.82 0.90
C PRO A 190 -5.72 10.42 -0.50
N LEU A 191 -6.83 10.19 -1.22
CA LEU A 191 -7.01 10.62 -2.61
C LEU A 191 -7.46 12.09 -2.73
N ALA A 192 -8.04 12.67 -1.66
CA ALA A 192 -8.43 14.06 -1.63
C ALA A 192 -8.44 14.63 -0.21
N ILE A 193 -8.31 15.95 -0.10
CA ILE A 193 -8.49 16.68 1.17
C ILE A 193 -9.92 17.24 1.19
N GLY A 194 -10.81 16.58 1.96
CA GLY A 194 -12.18 17.09 2.22
C GLY A 194 -13.21 16.85 1.11
N GLY A 195 -12.94 15.95 0.15
CA GLY A 195 -13.87 15.55 -0.92
C GLY A 195 -14.35 14.10 -0.81
N ALA A 196 -15.25 13.67 -1.70
CA ALA A 196 -15.64 12.28 -1.84
C ALA A 196 -14.47 11.49 -2.50
N GLU A 197 -13.64 10.89 -1.66
CA GLU A 197 -12.48 10.09 -2.10
C GLU A 197 -12.88 8.70 -2.59
N THR A 198 -14.03 8.22 -2.15
CA THR A 198 -14.50 6.87 -2.39
C THR A 198 -15.63 6.84 -3.41
N VAL A 199 -15.70 5.72 -4.12
CA VAL A 199 -16.76 5.45 -5.09
C VAL A 199 -17.69 4.35 -4.56
N GLU A 200 -18.97 4.43 -4.88
CA GLU A 200 -19.93 3.41 -4.46
C GLU A 200 -19.70 2.10 -5.23
N PRO A 201 -19.81 0.94 -4.56
CA PRO A 201 -19.67 -0.37 -5.21
C PRO A 201 -20.61 -0.56 -6.41
N ALA A 202 -21.77 0.07 -6.39
CA ALA A 202 -22.78 -0.01 -7.47
C ALA A 202 -22.24 0.50 -8.84
N LEU A 203 -21.28 1.39 -8.86
CA LEU A 203 -20.64 1.86 -10.10
C LEU A 203 -19.90 0.72 -10.83
N LEU A 204 -19.47 -0.31 -10.11
CA LEU A 204 -18.68 -1.42 -10.63
C LEU A 204 -19.54 -2.61 -11.08
N GLU A 205 -20.87 -2.48 -11.04
CA GLU A 205 -21.79 -3.49 -11.52
C GLU A 205 -21.72 -3.68 -13.04
N GLY A 206 -22.05 -4.88 -13.50
CA GLY A 206 -22.10 -5.26 -14.92
C GLY A 206 -20.83 -5.90 -15.46
N PHE A 207 -19.73 -5.90 -14.71
CA PHE A 207 -18.52 -6.67 -15.04
C PHE A 207 -18.57 -8.07 -14.41
N HIS A 208 -17.98 -9.05 -15.08
CA HIS A 208 -17.88 -10.42 -14.57
C HIS A 208 -16.80 -10.57 -13.51
N TYR A 209 -15.74 -9.73 -13.60
CA TYR A 209 -14.72 -9.56 -12.58
C TYR A 209 -14.21 -8.13 -12.59
N VAL A 210 -13.94 -7.60 -11.41
CA VAL A 210 -13.30 -6.29 -11.22
C VAL A 210 -12.04 -6.47 -10.38
N ALA A 211 -10.90 -6.23 -10.99
CA ALA A 211 -9.59 -6.22 -10.36
C ALA A 211 -9.26 -4.81 -9.87
N LEU A 212 -9.24 -4.60 -8.55
CA LEU A 212 -8.98 -3.32 -7.92
C LEU A 212 -7.60 -3.27 -7.27
N GLY A 213 -6.94 -2.12 -7.38
CA GLY A 213 -5.83 -1.69 -6.54
C GLY A 213 -6.19 -0.44 -5.74
N HIS A 214 -5.28 0.02 -4.91
CA HIS A 214 -5.31 1.14 -3.97
C HIS A 214 -5.39 0.71 -2.51
N LEU A 215 -6.26 -0.23 -2.14
CA LEU A 215 -6.37 -0.72 -0.76
C LEU A 215 -5.48 -1.94 -0.54
N HIS A 216 -4.60 -1.83 0.45
CA HIS A 216 -3.52 -2.80 0.70
C HIS A 216 -4.00 -4.10 1.35
N ARG A 217 -5.24 -4.14 1.84
CA ARG A 217 -5.84 -5.36 2.40
C ARG A 217 -6.54 -6.17 1.30
N PRO A 218 -6.20 -7.46 1.09
CA PRO A 218 -6.97 -8.35 0.23
C PRO A 218 -8.40 -8.47 0.75
N GLN A 219 -9.39 -8.02 -0.04
CA GLN A 219 -10.79 -7.99 0.37
C GLN A 219 -11.74 -7.89 -0.82
N ALA A 220 -13.00 -8.25 -0.60
CA ALA A 220 -14.08 -7.96 -1.55
C ALA A 220 -14.61 -6.53 -1.33
N ALA A 221 -15.06 -5.88 -2.39
CA ALA A 221 -15.62 -4.53 -2.38
C ALA A 221 -17.11 -4.58 -2.83
N GLY A 222 -18.00 -4.77 -1.88
CA GLY A 222 -19.45 -4.88 -2.12
C GLY A 222 -19.90 -6.25 -2.65
N ALA A 223 -19.25 -6.79 -3.67
CA ALA A 223 -19.58 -8.08 -4.27
C ALA A 223 -18.36 -9.01 -4.36
N ALA A 224 -18.57 -10.33 -4.37
CA ALA A 224 -17.50 -11.32 -4.34
C ALA A 224 -16.56 -11.26 -5.57
N HIS A 225 -17.07 -10.81 -6.73
CA HIS A 225 -16.32 -10.67 -7.97
C HIS A 225 -15.66 -9.29 -8.13
N VAL A 226 -15.85 -8.36 -7.20
CA VAL A 226 -15.18 -7.06 -7.13
C VAL A 226 -14.16 -7.13 -5.99
N ARG A 227 -12.87 -7.10 -6.29
CA ARG A 227 -11.85 -7.43 -5.28
C ARG A 227 -10.63 -6.55 -5.38
N TYR A 228 -10.08 -6.25 -4.20
CA TYR A 228 -8.70 -5.82 -4.01
C TYR A 228 -7.80 -7.05 -3.85
N ALA A 229 -6.72 -7.11 -4.61
CA ALA A 229 -5.66 -8.11 -4.39
C ALA A 229 -4.85 -7.77 -3.13
N GLY A 230 -4.76 -6.48 -2.82
CA GLY A 230 -3.90 -5.92 -1.79
C GLY A 230 -2.45 -5.81 -2.22
N SER A 231 -1.62 -5.20 -1.39
CA SER A 231 -0.20 -5.04 -1.64
C SER A 231 0.58 -6.36 -1.45
N LEU A 232 1.74 -6.47 -2.11
CA LEU A 232 2.61 -7.66 -2.02
C LEU A 232 3.22 -7.85 -0.62
N LEU A 233 3.57 -6.75 0.05
CA LEU A 233 4.16 -6.72 1.39
C LEU A 233 3.32 -5.83 2.31
N LYS A 234 3.57 -5.95 3.62
CA LYS A 234 3.02 -5.04 4.62
C LYS A 234 3.82 -3.74 4.62
N TYR A 235 3.16 -2.60 4.39
CA TYR A 235 3.76 -1.28 4.24
C TYR A 235 3.46 -0.33 5.39
N SER A 236 2.68 -0.78 6.39
CA SER A 236 2.47 -0.08 7.66
C SER A 236 2.26 -1.07 8.80
N PHE A 237 2.43 -0.59 10.04
CA PHE A 237 2.14 -1.41 11.23
C PHE A 237 0.66 -1.72 11.41
N SER A 238 -0.23 -0.97 10.78
CA SER A 238 -1.66 -1.29 10.74
C SER A 238 -1.98 -2.55 9.94
N GLU A 239 -1.01 -3.04 9.13
CA GLU A 239 -1.15 -4.23 8.29
C GLU A 239 -0.59 -5.51 8.91
N ILE A 240 -0.13 -5.48 10.15
CA ILE A 240 0.50 -6.64 10.83
C ILE A 240 -0.37 -7.90 10.72
N ASP A 241 -1.68 -7.75 10.86
CA ASP A 241 -2.65 -8.86 10.82
C ASP A 241 -3.10 -9.22 9.39
N HIS A 242 -2.57 -8.56 8.35
CA HIS A 242 -2.92 -8.89 6.97
C HIS A 242 -2.15 -10.12 6.49
N VAL A 243 -2.86 -11.01 5.82
CA VAL A 243 -2.26 -12.08 5.01
C VAL A 243 -2.15 -11.56 3.58
N LYS A 244 -0.93 -11.26 3.14
CA LYS A 244 -0.69 -10.79 1.78
C LYS A 244 -0.82 -11.91 0.79
N SER A 245 -1.47 -11.64 -0.34
CA SER A 245 -1.83 -12.66 -1.32
C SER A 245 -2.00 -12.06 -2.71
N VAL A 246 -2.00 -12.90 -3.72
CA VAL A 246 -2.55 -12.60 -5.05
C VAL A 246 -3.87 -13.33 -5.23
N THR A 247 -4.71 -12.88 -6.15
CA THR A 247 -6.01 -13.50 -6.40
C THR A 247 -6.00 -14.27 -7.71
N LEU A 248 -6.14 -15.59 -7.65
CA LEU A 248 -6.41 -16.41 -8.83
C LEU A 248 -7.91 -16.32 -9.14
N VAL A 249 -8.22 -16.01 -10.40
CA VAL A 249 -9.58 -15.78 -10.90
C VAL A 249 -9.87 -16.79 -12.00
N GLU A 250 -10.97 -17.51 -11.90
CA GLU A 250 -11.45 -18.41 -12.94
C GLU A 250 -12.81 -17.93 -13.44
N LEU A 251 -12.87 -17.55 -14.73
CA LEU A 251 -14.09 -17.19 -15.44
C LEU A 251 -14.56 -18.36 -16.30
N ASP A 252 -15.77 -18.86 -16.04
CA ASP A 252 -16.38 -19.88 -16.88
C ASP A 252 -16.94 -19.30 -18.20
N ARG A 253 -17.55 -20.14 -19.02
CA ARG A 253 -18.14 -19.73 -20.31
C ARG A 253 -19.26 -18.71 -20.18
N THR A 254 -19.94 -18.66 -19.03
CA THR A 254 -21.06 -17.74 -18.77
C THR A 254 -20.58 -16.43 -18.10
N GLY A 255 -19.28 -16.32 -17.79
CA GLY A 255 -18.71 -15.21 -17.04
C GLY A 255 -18.84 -15.36 -15.52
N ARG A 256 -19.35 -16.50 -15.01
CA ARG A 256 -19.36 -16.74 -13.57
C ARG A 256 -17.91 -16.81 -13.06
N CYS A 257 -17.64 -16.01 -12.05
CA CYS A 257 -16.32 -15.86 -11.46
C CYS A 257 -16.18 -16.72 -10.20
N ARG A 258 -15.05 -17.43 -10.11
CA ARG A 258 -14.53 -18.03 -8.88
C ARG A 258 -13.19 -17.41 -8.56
N THR A 259 -12.94 -17.09 -7.30
CA THR A 259 -11.71 -16.49 -6.85
C THR A 259 -11.07 -17.31 -5.74
N GLU A 260 -9.73 -17.37 -5.75
CA GLU A 260 -8.92 -18.01 -4.72
C GLU A 260 -7.78 -17.05 -4.35
N ALA A 261 -7.61 -16.79 -3.06
CA ALA A 261 -6.47 -16.02 -2.55
C ALA A 261 -5.30 -16.98 -2.33
N ILE A 262 -4.19 -16.73 -3.03
CA ILE A 262 -2.96 -17.50 -2.87
C ILE A 262 -2.00 -16.66 -2.03
N PRO A 263 -1.69 -17.06 -0.78
CA PRO A 263 -0.78 -16.32 0.08
C PRO A 263 0.61 -16.19 -0.51
N LEU A 264 1.27 -15.06 -0.25
CA LEU A 264 2.68 -14.81 -0.55
C LEU A 264 3.49 -14.88 0.74
N ALA A 265 4.68 -15.49 0.67
CA ALA A 265 5.59 -15.59 1.78
C ALA A 265 6.66 -14.48 1.71
N PRO A 266 6.64 -13.47 2.60
CA PRO A 266 7.66 -12.45 2.61
C PRO A 266 9.01 -13.02 3.08
N ARG A 267 10.12 -12.44 2.61
CA ARG A 267 11.46 -12.76 3.14
C ARG A 267 11.57 -12.40 4.62
N ARG A 268 11.02 -11.23 4.99
CA ARG A 268 10.88 -10.72 6.36
C ARG A 268 9.45 -10.28 6.55
N ASP A 269 8.79 -10.78 7.58
CA ASP A 269 7.44 -10.32 7.90
C ASP A 269 7.47 -9.09 8.82
N LEU A 270 6.35 -8.42 8.93
CA LEU A 270 6.14 -7.32 9.86
C LEU A 270 5.32 -7.83 11.03
N ARG A 271 5.92 -7.80 12.25
CA ARG A 271 5.30 -8.32 13.46
C ARG A 271 5.29 -7.30 14.60
N ARG A 272 4.44 -7.54 15.58
CA ARG A 272 4.45 -6.85 16.88
C ARG A 272 4.92 -7.80 17.96
N ILE A 273 5.80 -7.29 18.84
CA ILE A 273 6.11 -7.92 20.10
C ILE A 273 5.74 -6.95 21.23
N GLU A 274 5.28 -7.49 22.35
CA GLU A 274 4.85 -6.71 23.51
C GLU A 274 5.43 -7.28 24.79
N GLY A 275 5.83 -6.41 25.71
CA GLY A 275 6.34 -6.77 27.03
C GLY A 275 7.19 -5.68 27.66
N ARG A 276 7.63 -5.93 28.91
CA ARG A 276 8.67 -5.11 29.53
C ARG A 276 10.03 -5.43 28.92
N ILE A 277 10.88 -4.45 28.78
CA ILE A 277 12.18 -4.64 28.10
C ILE A 277 13.01 -5.77 28.73
N ALA A 278 13.03 -5.87 30.07
CA ALA A 278 13.73 -6.95 30.78
C ALA A 278 13.16 -8.35 30.46
N GLU A 279 11.84 -8.45 30.25
CA GLU A 279 11.18 -9.71 29.88
C GLU A 279 11.51 -10.09 28.43
N ILE A 280 11.52 -9.11 27.52
CA ILE A 280 11.90 -9.34 26.13
C ILE A 280 13.35 -9.79 26.03
N GLU A 281 14.26 -9.14 26.79
CA GLU A 281 15.67 -9.54 26.85
C GLU A 281 15.86 -10.96 27.40
N ALA A 282 15.13 -11.31 28.48
CA ALA A 282 15.24 -12.62 29.12
C ALA A 282 14.69 -13.76 28.25
N ARG A 283 13.66 -13.51 27.45
CA ARG A 283 13.10 -14.50 26.51
C ARG A 283 14.01 -14.74 25.31
N GLY A 284 14.78 -13.73 24.93
CA GLY A 284 15.58 -13.79 23.71
C GLY A 284 14.75 -13.77 22.42
N PRO A 285 15.31 -14.13 21.26
CA PRO A 285 14.62 -14.06 20.00
C PRO A 285 13.51 -15.10 19.88
N GLU A 286 12.29 -14.63 19.64
CA GLU A 286 11.11 -15.45 19.35
C GLU A 286 10.72 -15.32 17.87
N GLY A 287 10.50 -16.46 17.21
CA GLY A 287 10.17 -16.51 15.79
C GLY A 287 11.35 -16.12 14.88
N ALA A 288 11.05 -15.61 13.68
CA ALA A 288 12.08 -15.16 12.76
C ALA A 288 12.72 -13.86 13.26
N SER A 289 14.00 -13.93 13.65
CA SER A 289 14.74 -12.77 14.23
C SER A 289 15.00 -11.65 13.19
N GLU A 290 14.93 -11.97 11.90
CA GLU A 290 15.11 -11.03 10.80
C GLU A 290 13.84 -10.23 10.44
N ASP A 291 12.68 -10.57 11.01
CA ASP A 291 11.44 -9.84 10.76
C ASP A 291 11.54 -8.37 11.21
N TYR A 292 10.78 -7.52 10.54
CA TYR A 292 10.60 -6.12 10.94
C TYR A 292 9.66 -6.03 12.13
N LEU A 293 10.10 -5.33 13.18
CA LEU A 293 9.38 -5.35 14.44
C LEU A 293 8.90 -3.97 14.87
N LEU A 294 7.62 -3.94 15.27
CA LEU A 294 7.06 -2.97 16.18
C LEU A 294 7.16 -3.52 17.59
N VAL A 295 7.85 -2.83 18.50
CA VAL A 295 7.94 -3.23 19.90
C VAL A 295 7.07 -2.33 20.76
N ARG A 296 6.10 -2.93 21.45
CA ARG A 296 5.26 -2.23 22.40
C ARG A 296 5.78 -2.46 23.83
N LEU A 297 6.45 -1.44 24.38
CA LEU A 297 7.03 -1.52 25.70
C LEU A 297 5.98 -1.19 26.77
N LEU A 298 5.87 -2.09 27.77
CA LEU A 298 4.95 -1.99 28.90
C LEU A 298 5.63 -1.47 30.18
N ASP A 299 6.86 -1.00 30.08
CA ASP A 299 7.60 -0.42 31.21
C ASP A 299 6.91 0.85 31.71
N GLU A 300 6.79 0.99 33.03
CA GLU A 300 6.10 2.12 33.70
C GLU A 300 6.99 3.36 33.85
N GLY A 301 8.31 3.24 33.66
CA GLY A 301 9.28 4.31 33.81
C GLY A 301 10.17 4.50 32.59
N PRO A 302 11.07 5.47 32.61
CA PRO A 302 12.03 5.67 31.53
C PRO A 302 12.94 4.45 31.36
N VAL A 303 13.15 4.05 30.12
CA VAL A 303 14.07 2.96 29.76
C VAL A 303 15.27 3.57 29.04
N VAL A 304 16.46 3.32 29.55
CA VAL A 304 17.71 3.81 28.93
C VAL A 304 18.02 2.96 27.70
N ASP A 305 18.28 3.64 26.58
CA ASP A 305 18.62 3.07 25.27
C ASP A 305 17.76 1.86 24.87
N PRO A 306 16.42 2.00 24.83
CA PRO A 306 15.56 0.87 24.53
C PRO A 306 15.78 0.31 23.12
N MET A 307 16.05 1.19 22.13
CA MET A 307 16.28 0.78 20.75
C MET A 307 17.57 -0.01 20.61
N GLY A 308 18.68 0.46 21.18
CA GLY A 308 19.96 -0.24 21.14
C GLY A 308 19.91 -1.60 21.85
N ARG A 309 19.19 -1.67 22.98
CA ARG A 309 18.98 -2.92 23.72
C ARG A 309 18.21 -3.95 22.92
N LEU A 310 17.08 -3.55 22.33
CA LEU A 310 16.24 -4.43 21.53
C LEU A 310 16.94 -4.89 20.25
N ARG A 311 17.69 -4.02 19.58
CA ARG A 311 18.42 -4.36 18.34
C ARG A 311 19.55 -5.39 18.53
N ARG A 312 20.00 -5.61 19.76
CA ARG A 312 20.94 -6.73 20.05
C ARG A 312 20.28 -8.10 19.92
N ILE A 313 18.95 -8.17 20.06
CA ILE A 313 18.16 -9.41 19.99
C ILE A 313 17.47 -9.52 18.65
N TYR A 314 16.89 -8.40 18.21
CA TYR A 314 16.13 -8.28 16.97
C TYR A 314 16.71 -7.12 16.13
N PRO A 315 17.60 -7.38 15.18
CA PRO A 315 18.31 -6.33 14.45
C PRO A 315 17.39 -5.36 13.71
N ASN A 316 16.21 -5.84 13.30
CA ASN A 316 15.24 -5.09 12.51
C ASN A 316 14.08 -4.50 13.34
N VAL A 317 14.33 -4.10 14.59
CA VAL A 317 13.36 -3.25 15.32
C VAL A 317 13.30 -1.89 14.63
N LEU A 318 12.11 -1.56 14.11
CA LEU A 318 11.86 -0.32 13.36
C LEU A 318 11.24 0.77 14.24
N HIS A 319 10.35 0.38 15.15
CA HIS A 319 9.61 1.34 15.97
C HIS A 319 9.32 0.80 17.37
N ILE A 320 9.26 1.72 18.34
CA ILE A 320 8.89 1.43 19.74
C ILE A 320 7.69 2.28 20.10
N GLU A 321 6.61 1.61 20.53
CA GLU A 321 5.44 2.24 21.14
C GLU A 321 5.48 2.10 22.67
N ARG A 322 4.98 3.11 23.39
CA ARG A 322 4.86 3.10 24.86
C ARG A 322 3.44 3.52 25.29
N PRO A 323 2.45 2.62 25.25
CA PRO A 323 1.03 2.98 25.42
C PRO A 323 0.66 3.49 26.80
N ARG A 324 1.45 3.15 27.83
CA ARG A 324 1.19 3.60 29.23
C ARG A 324 1.88 4.93 29.54
N TRP A 325 2.66 5.43 28.62
CA TRP A 325 3.40 6.66 28.78
C TRP A 325 2.85 7.78 27.89
N THR A 326 1.54 7.83 27.68
CA THR A 326 0.86 9.04 27.28
C THR A 326 0.85 9.93 28.52
N PRO A 327 1.49 11.13 28.53
CA PRO A 327 1.23 12.11 29.55
C PRO A 327 -0.29 12.25 29.61
N GLN A 328 -0.87 12.04 30.81
CA GLN A 328 -2.28 12.32 31.00
C GLN A 328 -2.48 13.79 30.61
N ALA A 329 -3.00 14.02 29.43
CA ALA A 329 -3.39 15.34 28.95
C ALA A 329 -4.69 15.75 29.63
N ASP A 330 -4.70 15.72 30.96
CA ASP A 330 -5.62 16.48 31.78
C ASP A 330 -5.04 17.89 31.94
N GLY A 331 -5.33 18.71 31.01
CA GLY A 331 -4.95 20.12 30.99
C GLY A 331 -4.27 20.49 29.69
N ALA A 332 -5.05 21.03 28.77
CA ALA A 332 -4.56 21.64 27.55
C ALA A 332 -3.41 22.62 27.87
N ALA A 333 -2.18 22.16 27.72
CA ALA A 333 -1.02 23.03 27.72
C ALA A 333 -1.14 23.93 26.49
N ARG A 334 -1.59 25.15 26.69
CA ARG A 334 -1.68 26.18 25.66
C ARG A 334 -0.26 26.42 25.14
N PRO A 335 -0.02 26.43 23.82
CA PRO A 335 1.29 26.63 23.22
C PRO A 335 2.02 27.91 23.66
N ASP A 336 1.30 28.88 24.22
CA ASP A 336 1.81 30.17 24.63
C ASP A 336 2.44 30.21 26.04
N VAL A 337 2.26 29.17 26.87
CA VAL A 337 2.81 29.16 28.23
C VAL A 337 4.32 28.85 28.21
N HIS A 338 4.76 27.96 27.30
CA HIS A 338 6.19 27.59 27.22
C HIS A 338 7.13 28.70 26.73
N ARG A 339 6.62 29.72 26.05
CA ARG A 339 7.42 30.87 25.60
C ARG A 339 7.75 31.88 26.70
N ARG A 340 7.20 31.73 27.89
CA ARG A 340 7.38 32.65 29.04
C ARG A 340 8.08 32.03 30.25
N LEU A 341 8.39 30.74 30.19
CA LEU A 341 9.10 30.04 31.26
C LEU A 341 10.63 30.22 31.11
N SER A 342 11.34 30.28 32.24
CA SER A 342 12.78 30.15 32.24
C SER A 342 13.19 28.72 31.80
N ASP A 343 14.46 28.56 31.37
CA ASP A 343 15.00 27.25 31.01
C ASP A 343 14.89 26.25 32.19
N GLU A 344 15.07 26.74 33.42
CA GLU A 344 14.91 25.98 34.66
C GLU A 344 13.46 25.52 34.84
N ASP A 345 12.48 26.43 34.70
CA ASP A 345 11.07 26.12 34.87
C ASP A 345 10.55 25.22 33.74
N LEU A 346 11.06 25.40 32.54
CA LEU A 346 10.74 24.56 31.39
C LEU A 346 11.22 23.12 31.63
N PHE A 347 12.46 22.96 32.14
CA PHE A 347 13.00 21.65 32.48
C PHE A 347 12.26 21.02 33.66
N ALA A 348 11.91 21.79 34.70
CA ALA A 348 11.15 21.31 35.83
C ALA A 348 9.76 20.80 35.41
N ALA A 349 9.06 21.57 34.55
CA ALA A 349 7.79 21.16 33.99
C ALA A 349 7.91 19.88 33.12
N PHE A 350 8.97 19.81 32.30
CA PHE A 350 9.27 18.62 31.53
C PHE A 350 9.57 17.40 32.43
N TYR A 351 10.37 17.56 33.47
CA TYR A 351 10.70 16.50 34.42
C TYR A 351 9.45 15.98 35.12
N GLU A 352 8.61 16.88 35.64
CA GLU A 352 7.34 16.53 36.30
C GLU A 352 6.38 15.83 35.30
N GLN A 353 6.30 16.34 34.09
CA GLN A 353 5.51 15.70 33.03
C GLN A 353 6.03 14.30 32.68
N MET A 354 7.36 14.10 32.78
CA MET A 354 8.00 12.85 32.38
C MET A 354 8.05 11.81 33.47
N THR A 355 8.14 12.20 34.73
CA THR A 355 8.30 11.27 35.87
C THR A 355 7.04 11.17 36.75
N GLY A 356 6.14 12.14 36.65
CA GLY A 356 4.99 12.29 37.56
C GLY A 356 5.37 12.88 38.91
N GLU A 357 6.63 13.26 39.12
CA GLU A 357 7.16 13.80 40.37
C GLU A 357 7.77 15.18 40.10
N ALA A 358 7.55 16.12 41.03
CA ALA A 358 8.17 17.43 40.93
C ALA A 358 9.68 17.34 41.16
N LEU A 359 10.46 18.16 40.45
CA LEU A 359 11.91 18.26 40.60
C LEU A 359 12.23 18.73 42.04
N ASP A 360 12.96 17.94 42.81
CA ASP A 360 13.34 18.28 44.15
C ASP A 360 14.38 19.43 44.24
N ALA A 361 14.65 19.92 45.45
CA ALA A 361 15.52 21.08 45.64
C ALA A 361 16.99 20.80 45.25
N GLU A 362 17.48 19.57 45.47
CA GLU A 362 18.84 19.15 45.13
C GLU A 362 19.03 19.04 43.63
N ALA A 363 18.07 18.42 42.92
CA ALA A 363 18.07 18.33 41.48
C ALA A 363 17.91 19.70 40.78
N ARG A 364 17.12 20.64 41.41
CA ARG A 364 17.05 22.01 40.89
C ARG A 364 18.37 22.76 41.00
N GLU A 365 19.09 22.59 42.11
CA GLU A 365 20.40 23.23 42.27
C GLU A 365 21.43 22.69 41.28
N ALA A 366 21.47 21.36 41.09
CA ALA A 366 22.29 20.71 40.09
C ALA A 366 21.99 21.20 38.66
N LEU A 367 20.69 21.36 38.33
CA LEU A 367 20.24 21.90 37.05
C LEU A 367 20.75 23.33 36.84
N ARG A 368 20.70 24.22 37.86
CA ARG A 368 21.21 25.59 37.78
C ARG A 368 22.70 25.63 37.49
N GLU A 369 23.46 24.79 38.22
CA GLU A 369 24.89 24.69 37.98
C GLU A 369 25.22 24.33 36.52
N VAL A 370 24.47 23.38 35.94
CA VAL A 370 24.64 22.98 34.54
C VAL A 370 24.22 24.10 33.58
N LEU A 371 23.09 24.77 33.82
CA LEU A 371 22.63 25.86 32.97
C LEU A 371 23.57 27.07 33.02
N ASP A 372 24.12 27.37 34.18
CA ASP A 372 25.10 28.47 34.33
C ASP A 372 26.45 28.15 33.67
N ALA A 373 26.83 26.87 33.65
CA ALA A 373 28.07 26.45 32.94
C ALA A 373 27.90 26.44 31.39
N LEU A 374 26.69 26.49 30.88
CA LEU A 374 26.39 26.55 29.44
C LEU A 374 26.22 27.98 28.91
N ARG A 375 26.19 28.98 29.78
CA ARG A 375 26.11 30.41 29.45
C ARG A 375 27.49 31.04 29.39
#